data_7028e197dccb09452722a3581c71b889
#
_entry.id   7028e197dccb09452722a3581c71b889
#
_cell.length_a   1.000
_cell.length_b   1.000
_cell.length_c   1.000
_cell.angle_alpha   90.00
_cell.angle_beta   90.00
_cell.angle_gamma   90.00
#
_symmetry.space_group_name_H-M   'P 1'
#
loop_
_entity.id
_entity.type
_entity.pdbx_description
1 polymer ?
#
loop_
_entity_poly.entity_id
_entity_poly.type
_entity_poly.pdbx_seq_one_letter_code
_entity_poly.pdbx_strand_id
1 'polypeptide(L)'
;MAGADEYLRTLAIARLFFDNIPNLQSSWVTMGPKVGQLALFFGANDMGSVMMEENVVSAAGTTYKLNEREICRLIRDAGYVPAQRDQYYNILKRHDSGDAPDLVPLPDPPVRKVRQIDKQFIGAAPGLDDGADSSVKVQLPILGDSR
;
A
#
# COMPACT_ATOMS: atom_id res chain seq x y z
N MET A 1 -0.40 9.51 -21.10
CA MET A 1 -0.07 9.57 -19.67
C MET A 1 1.43 9.34 -19.56
N ALA A 2 2.16 10.17 -18.82
CA ALA A 2 3.61 10.00 -18.63
C ALA A 2 3.89 8.66 -17.93
N GLY A 3 4.90 7.92 -18.43
CA GLY A 3 5.34 6.68 -17.80
C GLY A 3 6.16 6.92 -16.52
N ALA A 4 6.39 5.85 -15.75
CA ALA A 4 7.19 5.94 -14.53
C ALA A 4 8.62 6.46 -14.80
N ASP A 5 9.22 6.04 -15.90
CA ASP A 5 10.56 6.48 -16.33
C ASP A 5 10.60 7.99 -16.61
N GLU A 6 9.63 8.50 -17.34
CA GLU A 6 9.52 9.92 -17.65
C GLU A 6 9.31 10.76 -16.37
N TYR A 7 8.44 10.28 -15.47
CA TYR A 7 8.20 10.92 -14.18
C TYR A 7 9.47 10.99 -13.33
N LEU A 8 10.16 9.86 -13.13
CA LEU A 8 11.37 9.81 -12.29
C LEU A 8 12.50 10.66 -12.87
N ARG A 9 12.67 10.65 -14.19
CA ARG A 9 13.66 11.50 -14.88
C ARG A 9 13.35 12.97 -14.73
N THR A 10 12.07 13.36 -14.89
CA THR A 10 11.63 14.75 -14.67
C THR A 10 11.87 15.20 -13.23
N LEU A 11 11.57 14.33 -12.25
CA LEU A 11 11.78 14.62 -10.84
C LEU A 11 13.26 14.83 -10.51
N ALA A 12 14.16 13.99 -11.06
CA ALA A 12 15.60 14.13 -10.88
C ALA A 12 16.12 15.44 -11.49
N ILE A 13 15.67 15.79 -12.69
CA ILE A 13 16.04 17.06 -13.33
C ILE A 13 15.51 18.23 -12.49
N ALA A 14 14.28 18.17 -12.03
CA ALA A 14 13.69 19.21 -11.19
C ALA A 14 14.50 19.42 -9.90
N ARG A 15 14.94 18.34 -9.24
CA ARG A 15 15.80 18.42 -8.04
C ARG A 15 17.15 19.09 -8.32
N LEU A 16 17.74 18.84 -9.47
CA LEU A 16 19.03 19.45 -9.85
C LEU A 16 18.86 20.90 -10.31
N PHE A 17 17.72 21.23 -10.91
CA PHE A 17 17.49 22.55 -11.48
C PHE A 17 16.95 23.57 -10.48
N PHE A 18 16.07 23.14 -9.57
CA PHE A 18 15.44 24.02 -8.59
C PHE A 18 16.20 24.00 -7.25
N ASP A 19 17.22 24.81 -7.14
CA ASP A 19 18.01 24.97 -5.90
C ASP A 19 17.25 25.74 -4.81
N ASN A 20 16.25 26.52 -5.18
CA ASN A 20 15.39 27.32 -4.30
C ASN A 20 14.13 26.60 -3.82
N ILE A 21 13.89 25.35 -4.25
CA ILE A 21 12.75 24.53 -3.81
C ILE A 21 13.26 23.39 -2.93
N PRO A 22 13.19 23.53 -1.59
CA PRO A 22 13.75 22.54 -0.67
C PRO A 22 12.99 21.22 -0.66
N ASN A 23 11.67 21.25 -0.91
CA ASN A 23 10.81 20.08 -0.78
C ASN A 23 10.17 19.71 -2.12
N LEU A 24 10.38 18.46 -2.54
CA LEU A 24 9.74 17.85 -3.71
C LEU A 24 8.95 16.64 -3.27
N GLN A 25 7.65 16.67 -3.53
CA GLN A 25 6.74 15.60 -3.15
C GLN A 25 6.70 14.50 -4.20
N SER A 26 6.72 13.26 -3.74
CA SER A 26 6.47 12.08 -4.55
C SER A 26 4.99 11.95 -4.92
N SER A 27 4.69 11.67 -6.18
CA SER A 27 3.32 11.50 -6.68
C SER A 27 2.88 10.03 -6.62
N TRP A 28 2.97 9.39 -5.45
CA TRP A 28 2.58 7.99 -5.28
C TRP A 28 1.09 7.73 -5.58
N VAL A 29 0.24 8.72 -5.37
CA VAL A 29 -1.21 8.62 -5.62
C VAL A 29 -1.50 8.30 -7.09
N THR A 30 -0.75 8.90 -8.01
CA THR A 30 -0.94 8.72 -9.46
C THR A 30 -0.03 7.64 -10.04
N MET A 31 1.20 7.54 -9.54
CA MET A 31 2.23 6.65 -10.10
C MET A 31 2.30 5.29 -9.39
N GLY A 32 1.62 5.15 -8.26
CA GLY A 32 1.63 3.95 -7.42
C GLY A 32 2.72 3.94 -6.35
N PRO A 33 2.55 3.09 -5.31
CA PRO A 33 3.44 3.06 -4.15
C PRO A 33 4.91 2.78 -4.49
N LYS A 34 5.16 1.86 -5.42
CA LYS A 34 6.53 1.46 -5.81
C LYS A 34 7.28 2.58 -6.52
N VAL A 35 6.61 3.27 -7.45
CA VAL A 35 7.20 4.42 -8.13
C VAL A 35 7.36 5.58 -7.15
N GLY A 36 6.40 5.75 -6.23
CA GLY A 36 6.50 6.72 -5.14
C GLY A 36 7.70 6.49 -4.24
N GLN A 37 8.00 5.25 -3.90
CA GLN A 37 9.20 4.87 -3.14
C GLN A 37 10.48 5.15 -3.94
N LEU A 38 10.53 4.77 -5.21
CA LEU A 38 11.67 5.04 -6.09
C LEU A 38 11.92 6.54 -6.23
N ALA A 39 10.90 7.38 -6.23
CA ALA A 39 11.02 8.82 -6.33
C ALA A 39 11.91 9.43 -5.23
N LEU A 40 12.01 8.79 -4.04
CA LEU A 40 12.90 9.21 -2.96
C LEU A 40 14.39 9.14 -3.37
N PHE A 41 14.76 8.22 -4.26
CA PHE A 41 16.12 8.13 -4.81
C PHE A 41 16.36 9.10 -5.97
N PHE A 42 15.27 9.62 -6.56
CA PHE A 42 15.30 10.55 -7.68
C PHE A 42 15.06 12.01 -7.26
N GLY A 43 15.17 12.31 -5.97
CA GLY A 43 15.16 13.66 -5.45
C GLY A 43 13.91 14.11 -4.71
N ALA A 44 12.86 13.28 -4.63
CA ALA A 44 11.78 13.54 -3.70
C ALA A 44 12.26 13.36 -2.25
N ASN A 45 11.77 14.21 -1.36
CA ASN A 45 12.02 14.10 0.09
C ASN A 45 10.72 14.13 0.91
N ASP A 46 9.59 14.01 0.24
CA ASP A 46 8.27 14.03 0.84
C ASP A 46 7.34 13.02 0.15
N MET A 47 6.66 12.20 0.92
CA MET A 47 5.67 11.24 0.42
C MET A 47 4.25 11.82 0.41
N GLY A 48 4.07 13.07 0.86
CA GLY A 48 2.77 13.69 0.94
C GLY A 48 1.94 13.20 2.13
N SER A 49 0.63 13.24 1.99
CA SER A 49 -0.31 12.88 3.04
C SER A 49 -1.06 11.57 2.72
N VAL A 50 -1.63 10.98 3.77
CA VAL A 50 -2.64 9.93 3.63
C VAL A 50 -3.87 10.52 2.95
N MET A 51 -4.40 9.85 1.93
CA MET A 51 -5.61 10.29 1.24
C MET A 51 -6.83 9.90 2.06
N MET A 52 -7.60 10.91 2.52
CA MET A 52 -8.84 10.69 3.27
C MET A 52 -10.05 10.52 2.36
N GLU A 53 -10.07 11.16 1.18
CA GLU A 53 -11.14 11.04 0.20
C GLU A 53 -10.58 10.91 -1.21
N GLU A 54 -11.11 9.94 -1.98
CA GLU A 54 -10.53 9.47 -3.23
C GLU A 54 -11.31 9.87 -4.48
N ASN A 55 -12.38 10.65 -4.33
CA ASN A 55 -13.31 10.90 -5.43
C ASN A 55 -12.65 11.53 -6.66
N VAL A 56 -11.66 12.39 -6.49
CA VAL A 56 -10.97 13.07 -7.60
C VAL A 56 -9.99 12.14 -8.31
N VAL A 57 -9.26 11.32 -7.55
CA VAL A 57 -8.25 10.41 -8.11
C VAL A 57 -8.90 9.15 -8.68
N SER A 58 -9.97 8.68 -8.05
CA SER A 58 -10.81 7.57 -8.54
C SER A 58 -11.44 7.89 -9.90
N ALA A 59 -11.88 9.13 -10.12
CA ALA A 59 -12.39 9.59 -11.40
C ALA A 59 -11.32 9.56 -12.52
N ALA A 60 -10.03 9.62 -12.15
CA ALA A 60 -8.90 9.49 -13.07
C ALA A 60 -8.43 8.04 -13.28
N GLY A 61 -9.13 7.05 -12.69
CA GLY A 61 -8.86 5.62 -12.87
C GLY A 61 -7.68 5.07 -12.03
N THR A 62 -7.16 5.83 -11.07
CA THR A 62 -6.14 5.37 -10.12
C THR A 62 -6.76 5.09 -8.76
N THR A 63 -6.44 3.92 -8.18
CA THR A 63 -7.07 3.40 -6.95
C THR A 63 -6.04 3.06 -5.87
N TYR A 64 -4.90 3.74 -5.87
CA TYR A 64 -3.89 3.48 -4.84
C TYR A 64 -4.28 4.12 -3.51
N LYS A 65 -4.31 3.31 -2.46
CA LYS A 65 -4.58 3.71 -1.08
C LYS A 65 -3.40 3.32 -0.23
N LEU A 66 -2.88 4.27 0.54
CA LEU A 66 -1.85 4.03 1.53
C LEU A 66 -2.27 4.64 2.86
N ASN A 67 -2.15 3.87 3.93
CA ASN A 67 -2.26 4.38 5.29
C ASN A 67 -0.89 4.86 5.81
N GLU A 68 -0.88 5.48 6.99
CA GLU A 68 0.33 6.00 7.62
C GLU A 68 1.41 4.93 7.79
N ARG A 69 1.01 3.73 8.23
CA ARG A 69 1.91 2.59 8.41
C ARG A 69 2.61 2.19 7.12
N GLU A 70 1.87 2.12 6.03
CA GLU A 70 2.39 1.74 4.71
C GLU A 70 3.34 2.80 4.16
N ILE A 71 3.02 4.08 4.33
CA ILE A 71 3.90 5.19 3.94
C ILE A 71 5.19 5.13 4.75
N CYS A 72 5.12 4.98 6.08
CA CYS A 72 6.30 4.85 6.94
C CYS A 72 7.16 3.66 6.51
N ARG A 73 6.55 2.52 6.22
CA ARG A 73 7.27 1.34 5.74
C ARG A 73 7.97 1.59 4.40
N LEU A 74 7.30 2.19 3.42
CA LEU A 74 7.92 2.51 2.12
C LEU A 74 9.14 3.43 2.28
N ILE A 75 9.06 4.44 3.16
CA ILE A 75 10.17 5.35 3.44
C ILE A 75 11.32 4.61 4.11
N ARG A 76 11.02 3.75 5.10
CA ARG A 76 12.03 2.97 5.83
C ARG A 76 12.71 1.92 4.96
N ASP A 77 11.95 1.21 4.13
CA ASP A 77 12.47 0.23 3.17
C ASP A 77 13.38 0.91 2.11
N ALA A 78 13.19 2.20 1.85
CA ALA A 78 14.08 3.02 1.03
C ALA A 78 15.35 3.50 1.79
N GLY A 79 15.51 3.16 3.07
CA GLY A 79 16.68 3.51 3.88
C GLY A 79 16.58 4.86 4.59
N TYR A 80 15.40 5.49 4.62
CA TYR A 80 15.18 6.77 5.29
C TYR A 80 14.39 6.61 6.59
N VAL A 81 14.48 7.61 7.47
CA VAL A 81 13.67 7.69 8.69
C VAL A 81 12.38 8.45 8.38
N PRO A 82 11.20 7.82 8.51
CA PRO A 82 9.93 8.52 8.31
C PRO A 82 9.74 9.62 9.34
N ALA A 83 9.13 10.72 8.92
CA ALA A 83 8.75 11.81 9.79
C ALA A 83 7.40 12.39 9.38
N GLN A 84 6.58 12.68 10.37
CA GLN A 84 5.34 13.41 10.18
C GLN A 84 5.63 14.91 10.18
N ARG A 85 5.03 15.63 9.23
CA ARG A 85 5.15 17.08 9.08
C ARG A 85 3.78 17.75 9.02
N ASP A 86 3.76 19.06 9.28
CA ASP A 86 2.61 19.90 8.98
C ASP A 86 2.64 20.40 7.51
N GLN A 87 1.66 21.22 7.14
CA GLN A 87 1.58 21.82 5.80
C GLN A 87 2.70 22.86 5.53
N TYR A 88 3.38 23.35 6.56
CA TYR A 88 4.50 24.29 6.46
C TYR A 88 5.87 23.59 6.50
N TYR A 89 5.89 22.26 6.40
CA TYR A 89 7.08 21.42 6.49
C TYR A 89 7.81 21.43 7.84
N ASN A 90 7.15 21.87 8.92
CA ASN A 90 7.68 21.67 10.25
C ASN A 90 7.55 20.20 10.65
N ILE A 91 8.62 19.60 11.15
CA ILE A 91 8.61 18.22 11.62
C ILE A 91 7.86 18.16 12.96
N LEU A 92 6.75 17.43 12.98
CA LEU A 92 5.93 17.22 14.17
C LEU A 92 6.40 16.01 14.97
N LYS A 93 6.73 14.90 14.28
CA LYS A 93 7.17 13.66 14.90
C LYS A 93 8.13 12.92 13.97
N ARG A 94 9.23 12.41 14.53
CA ARG A 94 10.12 11.45 13.85
C ARG A 94 9.76 10.04 14.28
N HIS A 95 9.73 9.12 13.34
CA HIS A 95 9.41 7.71 13.57
C HIS A 95 10.72 6.88 13.60
N ASP A 96 11.64 7.25 14.46
CA ASP A 96 12.95 6.61 14.66
C ASP A 96 12.96 5.60 15.82
N SER A 97 11.89 5.56 16.64
CA SER A 97 11.72 4.67 17.79
C SER A 97 10.79 3.48 17.49
N GLY A 98 10.79 2.49 18.37
CA GLY A 98 10.01 1.26 18.21
C GLY A 98 8.48 1.43 18.24
N ASP A 99 7.99 2.64 18.57
CA ASP A 99 6.58 3.02 18.51
C ASP A 99 6.13 3.55 17.14
N ALA A 100 7.02 3.51 16.15
CA ALA A 100 6.69 3.93 14.79
C ALA A 100 5.56 3.07 14.21
N PRO A 101 4.62 3.67 13.42
CA PRO A 101 3.44 2.96 12.91
C PRO A 101 3.75 1.67 12.15
N ASP A 102 4.87 1.64 11.42
CA ASP A 102 5.32 0.49 10.62
C ASP A 102 6.03 -0.58 11.46
N LEU A 103 6.51 -0.27 12.65
CA LEU A 103 7.24 -1.18 13.54
C LEU A 103 6.32 -1.85 14.58
N VAL A 104 5.19 -1.23 14.92
CA VAL A 104 4.22 -1.83 15.86
C VAL A 104 3.57 -3.06 15.21
N PRO A 105 3.55 -4.24 15.84
CA PRO A 105 2.85 -5.40 15.32
C PRO A 105 1.36 -5.10 15.07
N LEU A 106 0.82 -5.60 13.97
CA LEU A 106 -0.63 -5.55 13.75
C LEU A 106 -1.31 -6.49 14.74
N PRO A 107 -2.47 -6.10 15.31
CA PRO A 107 -3.29 -7.06 16.03
C PRO A 107 -3.68 -8.20 15.08
N ASP A 108 -3.74 -9.41 15.61
CA ASP A 108 -4.17 -10.56 14.84
C ASP A 108 -5.51 -10.25 14.14
N PRO A 109 -5.63 -10.58 12.86
CA PRO A 109 -6.89 -10.37 12.16
C PRO A 109 -8.00 -11.13 12.89
N PRO A 110 -9.20 -10.55 13.05
CA PRO A 110 -10.30 -11.24 13.67
C PRO A 110 -10.54 -12.54 12.93
N VAL A 111 -10.55 -13.66 13.67
CA VAL A 111 -10.84 -14.98 13.10
C VAL A 111 -12.21 -14.88 12.42
N ARG A 112 -12.22 -14.85 11.10
CA ARG A 112 -13.46 -14.94 10.34
C ARG A 112 -14.07 -16.29 10.63
N LYS A 113 -15.14 -16.31 11.42
CA LYS A 113 -16.00 -17.49 11.49
C LYS A 113 -16.54 -17.71 10.07
N VAL A 114 -15.99 -18.70 9.38
CA VAL A 114 -16.53 -19.15 8.11
C VAL A 114 -17.98 -19.58 8.43
N ARG A 115 -18.98 -18.88 7.88
CA ARG A 115 -20.35 -19.37 7.93
C ARG A 115 -20.33 -20.74 7.29
N GLN A 116 -20.62 -21.77 8.07
CA GLN A 116 -20.95 -23.06 7.48
C GLN A 116 -22.16 -22.81 6.58
N ILE A 117 -21.95 -22.93 5.28
CA ILE A 117 -23.05 -22.92 4.33
C ILE A 117 -23.81 -24.21 4.61
N ASP A 118 -25.02 -24.09 5.15
CA ASP A 118 -25.91 -25.24 5.35
C ASP A 118 -26.02 -25.95 4.00
N LYS A 119 -25.62 -27.22 3.96
CA LYS A 119 -25.69 -28.08 2.76
C LYS A 119 -27.13 -28.21 2.19
N GLN A 120 -28.13 -27.76 2.93
CA GLN A 120 -29.53 -27.73 2.49
C GLN A 120 -29.83 -26.72 1.39
N PHE A 121 -28.91 -25.77 1.10
CA PHE A 121 -29.13 -24.75 0.08
C PHE A 121 -28.54 -25.09 -1.29
N ILE A 122 -27.77 -26.17 -1.40
CA ILE A 122 -27.35 -26.71 -2.69
C ILE A 122 -28.45 -27.68 -3.11
N GLY A 123 -29.42 -27.14 -3.83
CA GLY A 123 -30.48 -27.96 -4.43
C GLY A 123 -29.82 -29.09 -5.22
N ALA A 124 -30.12 -30.33 -4.84
CA ALA A 124 -29.64 -31.50 -5.55
C ALA A 124 -30.08 -31.37 -7.01
N ALA A 125 -29.13 -31.26 -7.91
CA ALA A 125 -29.41 -31.43 -9.33
C ALA A 125 -29.87 -32.87 -9.53
N PRO A 126 -31.04 -33.11 -10.13
CA PRO A 126 -31.56 -34.46 -10.29
C PRO A 126 -30.65 -35.21 -11.29
N GLY A 127 -29.94 -36.24 -10.81
CA GLY A 127 -29.32 -37.22 -11.70
C GLY A 127 -27.80 -37.43 -11.58
N LEU A 128 -27.20 -37.17 -10.42
CA LEU A 128 -25.81 -37.61 -10.17
C LEU A 128 -25.83 -38.63 -9.02
N ASP A 129 -25.45 -39.85 -9.35
CA ASP A 129 -25.38 -41.03 -8.50
C ASP A 129 -24.43 -40.82 -7.32
N ASP A 130 -24.85 -41.25 -6.12
CA ASP A 130 -24.12 -41.13 -4.86
C ASP A 130 -22.95 -42.12 -4.77
N GLY A 131 -21.84 -41.81 -5.41
CA GLY A 131 -20.69 -42.71 -5.44
C GLY A 131 -19.33 -42.03 -5.34
N ALA A 132 -19.21 -40.86 -4.70
CA ALA A 132 -17.91 -40.24 -4.51
C ALA A 132 -17.74 -39.70 -3.08
N ASP A 133 -16.75 -40.26 -2.41
CA ASP A 133 -16.16 -39.90 -1.13
C ASP A 133 -16.05 -38.39 -0.95
N SER A 134 -16.75 -37.84 0.04
CA SER A 134 -16.94 -36.41 0.30
C SER A 134 -15.79 -35.80 1.15
N SER A 135 -14.55 -36.18 0.95
CA SER A 135 -13.39 -35.63 1.65
C SER A 135 -12.49 -34.73 0.78
N VAL A 136 -13.07 -33.89 -0.08
CA VAL A 136 -12.28 -32.85 -0.75
C VAL A 136 -12.13 -31.67 0.21
N LYS A 137 -11.04 -31.68 0.99
CA LYS A 137 -10.56 -30.50 1.70
C LYS A 137 -9.93 -29.56 0.69
N VAL A 138 -10.63 -28.50 0.31
CA VAL A 138 -10.04 -27.40 -0.44
C VAL A 138 -9.16 -26.60 0.52
N GLN A 139 -7.87 -26.88 0.51
CA GLN A 139 -6.88 -26.08 1.20
C GLN A 139 -6.42 -24.99 0.25
N LEU A 140 -6.87 -23.74 0.51
CA LEU A 140 -6.33 -22.58 -0.19
C LEU A 140 -4.89 -22.35 0.24
N PRO A 141 -3.94 -22.15 -0.70
CA PRO A 141 -2.56 -21.87 -0.34
C PRO A 141 -2.48 -20.58 0.44
N ILE A 142 -1.87 -20.63 1.61
CA ILE A 142 -1.46 -19.46 2.38
C ILE A 142 -0.27 -18.86 1.64
N LEU A 143 -0.49 -17.76 0.92
CA LEU A 143 0.58 -16.95 0.36
C LEU A 143 1.24 -16.20 1.51
N GLY A 144 2.41 -16.65 1.92
CA GLY A 144 3.25 -15.91 2.86
C GLY A 144 4.01 -16.76 3.85
N ASP A 145 4.88 -17.63 3.38
CA ASP A 145 6.05 -18.04 4.16
C ASP A 145 7.24 -18.11 3.21
N SER A 146 8.01 -17.04 3.17
CA SER A 146 9.38 -17.03 2.63
C SER A 146 10.22 -16.29 3.65
N ARG A 147 11.07 -17.05 4.25
CA ARG A 147 12.17 -16.67 5.14
C ARG A 147 13.09 -15.61 4.54
#